data_bc4e98ccd074b5aa256ef8f403de1363
#
_entry.id   bc4e98ccd074b5aa256ef8f403de1363
#
_cell.length_a   1.000
_cell.length_b   1.000
_cell.length_c   1.000
_cell.angle_alpha   90.00
_cell.angle_beta   90.00
_cell.angle_gamma   90.00
#
_symmetry.space_group_name_H-M   'P 1'
#
loop_
_entity.id
_entity.type
_entity.pdbx_description
1 polymer ?
#
loop_
_entity_poly.entity_id
_entity_poly.type
_entity_poly.pdbx_seq_one_letter_code
_entity_poly.pdbx_strand_id
1 'polypeptide(L)'
;NLLVGAAGLRLIDWQCPGRGDACEDLACFLSPAMQILYGRPPLTAAQEAAFLAACGRGNALARLPLVRPFFHWRTAAYCLFRRDDLQARDPVTAARYARALEAELALLESLRP
;
A
#
# COMPACT_ATOMS: atom_id res chain seq x y z
N ASN A 1 -4.03 -3.32 -10.95
CA ASN A 1 -3.31 -2.97 -12.20
C ASN A 1 -2.26 -4.02 -12.60
N LEU A 2 -2.37 -5.22 -12.06
CA LEU A 2 -1.57 -6.39 -12.39
C LEU A 2 -2.48 -7.49 -12.93
N LEU A 3 -2.27 -7.93 -14.15
CA LEU A 3 -2.93 -9.08 -14.74
C LEU A 3 -1.96 -10.26 -14.84
N VAL A 4 -2.37 -11.40 -14.32
CA VAL A 4 -1.64 -12.67 -14.45
C VAL A 4 -2.36 -13.54 -15.49
N GLY A 5 -1.68 -13.91 -16.55
CA GLY A 5 -2.21 -14.76 -17.61
C GLY A 5 -1.18 -15.79 -18.08
N ALA A 6 -1.55 -16.61 -19.06
CA ALA A 6 -0.67 -17.63 -19.63
C ALA A 6 0.65 -17.05 -20.19
N ALA A 7 0.63 -15.79 -20.63
CA ALA A 7 1.80 -15.07 -21.15
C ALA A 7 2.62 -14.36 -20.05
N GLY A 8 2.33 -14.61 -18.76
CA GLY A 8 2.99 -13.96 -17.62
C GLY A 8 2.25 -12.77 -17.05
N LEU A 9 3.00 -11.92 -16.34
CA LEU A 9 2.50 -10.74 -15.66
C LEU A 9 2.45 -9.54 -16.62
N ARG A 10 1.33 -8.79 -16.62
CA ARG A 10 1.19 -7.53 -17.33
C ARG A 10 0.76 -6.42 -16.38
N LEU A 11 1.42 -5.27 -16.48
CA LEU A 11 0.99 -4.02 -15.86
C LEU A 11 -0.04 -3.35 -16.78
N ILE A 12 -1.15 -2.91 -16.21
CA ILE A 12 -2.22 -2.19 -16.91
C ILE A 12 -2.54 -0.90 -16.17
N ASP A 13 -3.41 -0.06 -16.78
CA ASP A 13 -3.90 1.17 -16.17
C ASP A 13 -2.79 2.20 -15.89
N TRP A 14 -2.07 2.56 -16.94
CA TRP A 14 -0.99 3.55 -16.92
C TRP A 14 -1.50 4.99 -16.83
N GLN A 15 -2.57 5.23 -16.11
CA GLN A 15 -3.08 6.58 -15.87
C GLN A 15 -2.11 7.35 -14.99
N CYS A 16 -1.85 8.59 -15.35
CA CYS A 16 -0.99 9.51 -14.61
C CYS A 16 0.44 8.96 -14.35
N PRO A 17 1.15 8.45 -15.38
CA PRO A 17 2.54 8.10 -15.20
C PRO A 17 3.34 9.36 -14.85
N GLY A 18 4.22 9.28 -13.89
CA GLY A 18 5.02 10.39 -13.41
C GLY A 18 6.49 10.02 -13.20
N ARG A 19 7.34 11.05 -13.12
CA ARG A 19 8.69 10.92 -12.62
C ARG A 19 8.64 11.14 -11.10
N GLY A 20 9.05 10.14 -10.32
CA GLY A 20 8.99 10.21 -8.87
C GLY A 20 9.94 9.24 -8.20
N ASP A 21 9.78 9.10 -6.90
CA ASP A 21 10.54 8.14 -6.11
C ASP A 21 9.90 6.76 -6.20
N ALA A 22 10.61 5.78 -6.71
CA ALA A 22 10.14 4.39 -6.78
C ALA A 22 9.79 3.81 -5.39
N CYS A 23 10.27 4.40 -4.30
CA CYS A 23 9.85 4.03 -2.95
C CYS A 23 8.34 4.22 -2.73
N GLU A 24 7.70 5.16 -3.44
CA GLU A 24 6.26 5.37 -3.35
C GLU A 24 5.49 4.14 -3.85
N ASP A 25 5.85 3.61 -5.02
CA ASP A 25 5.22 2.41 -5.58
C ASP A 25 5.46 1.18 -4.69
N LEU A 26 6.69 1.02 -4.17
CA LEU A 26 7.01 -0.04 -3.23
C LEU A 26 6.19 0.06 -1.95
N ALA A 27 6.11 1.23 -1.34
CA ALA A 27 5.32 1.45 -0.13
C ALA A 27 3.82 1.25 -0.38
N CYS A 28 3.31 1.69 -1.53
CA CYS A 28 1.93 1.47 -1.94
C CYS A 28 1.60 -0.04 -2.04
N PHE A 29 2.48 -0.82 -2.68
CA PHE A 29 2.30 -2.27 -2.77
C PHE A 29 2.36 -2.95 -1.39
N LEU A 30 3.24 -2.50 -0.51
CA LEU A 30 3.42 -3.04 0.84
C LEU A 30 2.37 -2.55 1.84
N SER A 31 1.51 -1.60 1.45
CA SER A 31 0.50 -1.04 2.35
C SER A 31 -0.61 -2.04 2.67
N PRO A 32 -0.82 -2.40 3.94
CA PRO A 32 -1.94 -3.25 4.34
C PRO A 32 -3.29 -2.60 4.05
N ALA A 33 -3.39 -1.27 4.10
CA ALA A 33 -4.59 -0.55 3.71
C ALA A 33 -4.93 -0.77 2.24
N MET A 34 -3.95 -0.66 1.35
CA MET A 34 -4.16 -0.90 -0.09
C MET A 34 -4.60 -2.33 -0.35
N GLN A 35 -4.01 -3.34 0.31
CA GLN A 35 -4.43 -4.73 0.18
C GLN A 35 -5.91 -4.90 0.58
N ILE A 36 -6.32 -4.34 1.73
CA ILE A 36 -7.70 -4.42 2.23
C ILE A 36 -8.69 -3.71 1.28
N LEU A 37 -8.34 -2.53 0.79
CA LEU A 37 -9.18 -1.76 -0.14
C LEU A 37 -9.41 -2.49 -1.46
N TYR A 38 -8.44 -3.27 -1.93
CA TYR A 38 -8.56 -4.15 -3.10
C TYR A 38 -9.10 -5.55 -2.78
N GLY A 39 -9.65 -5.76 -1.59
CA GLY A 39 -10.31 -7.02 -1.20
C GLY A 39 -9.34 -8.17 -0.94
N ARG A 40 -8.11 -7.89 -0.57
CA ARG A 40 -7.07 -8.86 -0.23
C ARG A 40 -6.70 -8.78 1.24
N PRO A 41 -6.23 -9.86 1.84
CA PRO A 41 -5.60 -9.78 3.16
C PRO A 41 -4.26 -9.02 3.04
N PRO A 42 -3.82 -8.36 4.12
CA PRO A 42 -2.46 -7.82 4.18
C PRO A 42 -1.40 -8.90 3.90
N LEU A 43 -0.28 -8.47 3.34
CA LEU A 43 0.85 -9.37 3.10
C LEU A 43 1.40 -9.89 4.42
N THR A 44 1.76 -11.17 4.44
CA THR A 44 2.54 -11.73 5.54
C THR A 44 3.99 -11.24 5.47
N ALA A 45 4.72 -11.28 6.58
CA ALA A 45 6.14 -10.93 6.61
C ALA A 45 6.97 -11.72 5.58
N ALA A 46 6.64 -13.00 5.37
CA ALA A 46 7.32 -13.83 4.37
C ALA A 46 7.03 -13.36 2.93
N GLN A 47 5.80 -12.95 2.64
CA GLN A 47 5.43 -12.40 1.32
C GLN A 47 6.08 -11.04 1.08
N GLU A 48 6.12 -10.17 2.09
CA GLU A 48 6.82 -8.89 2.02
C GLU A 48 8.32 -9.11 1.74
N ALA A 49 8.97 -10.00 2.49
CA ALA A 49 10.38 -10.33 2.30
C ALA A 49 10.66 -10.89 0.90
N ALA A 50 9.81 -11.78 0.41
CA ALA A 50 9.92 -12.35 -0.95
C ALA A 50 9.76 -11.26 -2.02
N PHE A 51 8.82 -10.34 -1.86
CA PHE A 51 8.62 -9.22 -2.77
C PHE A 51 9.86 -8.31 -2.81
N LEU A 52 10.35 -7.89 -1.65
CA LEU A 52 11.54 -7.04 -1.57
C LEU A 52 12.79 -7.70 -2.14
N ALA A 53 12.96 -9.02 -1.91
CA ALA A 53 14.06 -9.79 -2.51
C ALA A 53 13.95 -9.85 -4.04
N ALA A 54 12.73 -9.99 -4.58
CA ALA A 54 12.48 -10.01 -6.02
C ALA A 54 12.73 -8.65 -6.70
N CYS A 55 12.56 -7.54 -5.97
CA CYS A 55 12.90 -6.20 -6.47
C CYS A 55 14.42 -5.99 -6.68
N GLY A 56 15.25 -6.90 -6.19
CA GLY A 56 16.69 -6.86 -6.35
C GLY A 56 17.39 -5.87 -5.42
N ARG A 57 18.49 -5.29 -5.88
CA ARG A 57 19.29 -4.30 -5.12
C ARG A 57 19.33 -2.98 -5.87
N GLY A 58 18.77 -1.95 -5.28
CA GLY A 58 18.77 -0.62 -5.89
C GLY A 58 18.61 0.50 -4.87
N ASN A 59 18.87 1.73 -5.29
CA ASN A 59 18.80 2.91 -4.42
C ASN A 59 17.42 3.07 -3.75
N ALA A 60 16.33 2.69 -4.43
CA ALA A 60 15.00 2.74 -3.87
C ALA A 60 14.86 1.81 -2.65
N LEU A 61 15.34 0.56 -2.76
CA LEU A 61 15.29 -0.39 -1.63
C LEU A 61 16.16 0.06 -0.46
N ALA A 62 17.33 0.64 -0.72
CA ALA A 62 18.19 1.16 0.34
C ALA A 62 17.54 2.32 1.10
N ARG A 63 16.73 3.14 0.42
CA ARG A 63 16.05 4.30 1.00
C ARG A 63 14.68 3.97 1.59
N LEU A 64 14.06 2.87 1.14
CA LEU A 64 12.71 2.49 1.54
C LEU A 64 12.49 2.50 3.07
N PRO A 65 13.37 1.92 3.91
CA PRO A 65 13.19 1.96 5.36
C PRO A 65 13.07 3.38 5.93
N LEU A 66 13.78 4.33 5.34
CA LEU A 66 13.79 5.72 5.79
C LEU A 66 12.50 6.47 5.41
N VAL A 67 11.99 6.25 4.20
CA VAL A 67 10.85 7.02 3.65
C VAL A 67 9.52 6.30 3.80
N ARG A 68 9.53 4.98 4.03
CA ARG A 68 8.35 4.13 4.15
C ARG A 68 7.35 4.65 5.19
N PRO A 69 7.75 5.08 6.41
CA PRO A 69 6.80 5.59 7.39
C PRO A 69 6.01 6.80 6.89
N PHE A 70 6.63 7.67 6.10
CA PHE A 70 5.95 8.83 5.52
C PHE A 70 4.85 8.42 4.52
N PHE A 71 5.13 7.46 3.64
CA PHE A 71 4.13 7.00 2.67
C PHE A 71 2.96 6.29 3.36
N HIS A 72 3.23 5.47 4.37
CA HIS A 72 2.18 4.81 5.17
C HIS A 72 1.35 5.82 5.98
N TRP A 73 1.99 6.83 6.56
CA TRP A 73 1.27 7.93 7.22
C TRP A 73 0.33 8.66 6.25
N ARG A 74 0.77 8.97 5.04
CA ARG A 74 -0.07 9.56 4.00
C ARG A 74 -1.26 8.68 3.65
N THR A 75 -1.05 7.38 3.52
CA THR A 75 -2.13 6.41 3.26
C THR A 75 -3.12 6.33 4.42
N ALA A 76 -2.64 6.33 5.66
CA ALA A 76 -3.50 6.38 6.85
C ALA A 76 -4.35 7.65 6.88
N ALA A 77 -3.76 8.81 6.61
CA ALA A 77 -4.49 10.09 6.53
C ALA A 77 -5.56 10.07 5.43
N TYR A 78 -5.26 9.49 4.26
CA TYR A 78 -6.24 9.31 3.20
C TYR A 78 -7.38 8.36 3.62
N CYS A 79 -7.08 7.26 4.27
CA CYS A 79 -8.10 6.33 4.78
C CYS A 79 -9.02 7.00 5.81
N LEU A 80 -8.45 7.79 6.71
CA LEU A 80 -9.20 8.58 7.68
C LEU A 80 -10.17 9.54 6.98
N PHE A 81 -9.66 10.34 6.06
CA PHE A 81 -10.47 11.28 5.27
C PHE A 81 -11.61 10.56 4.54
N ARG A 82 -11.33 9.45 3.85
CA ARG A 82 -12.34 8.71 3.08
C ARG A 82 -13.39 8.04 3.97
N ARG A 83 -12.98 7.52 5.12
CA ARG A 83 -13.91 6.99 6.12
C ARG A 83 -14.93 8.04 6.53
N ASP A 84 -14.47 9.23 6.90
CA ASP A 84 -15.33 10.31 7.42
C ASP A 84 -16.22 10.89 6.32
N ASP A 85 -15.68 11.08 5.11
CA ASP A 85 -16.43 11.54 3.94
C ASP A 85 -17.56 10.58 3.52
N LEU A 86 -17.36 9.26 3.70
CA LEU A 86 -18.32 8.24 3.30
C LEU A 86 -19.29 7.83 4.40
N GLN A 87 -19.05 8.21 5.66
CA GLN A 87 -19.78 7.71 6.82
C GLN A 87 -21.31 7.81 6.67
N ALA A 88 -21.81 8.92 6.13
CA ALA A 88 -23.25 9.14 5.98
C ALA A 88 -23.86 8.59 4.67
N ARG A 89 -23.04 8.51 3.59
CA ARG A 89 -23.55 8.20 2.25
C ARG A 89 -23.27 6.77 1.79
N ASP A 90 -22.21 6.14 2.31
CA ASP A 90 -21.83 4.75 2.03
C ASP A 90 -21.13 4.15 3.24
N PRO A 91 -21.90 3.76 4.29
CA PRO A 91 -21.35 3.23 5.53
C PRO A 91 -20.59 1.90 5.32
N VAL A 92 -20.93 1.13 4.28
CA VAL A 92 -20.24 -0.14 3.97
C VAL A 92 -18.81 0.14 3.50
N THR A 93 -18.65 1.07 2.57
CA THR A 93 -17.33 1.49 2.11
C THR A 93 -16.58 2.25 3.21
N ALA A 94 -17.24 3.08 4.02
CA ALA A 94 -16.64 3.73 5.18
C ALA A 94 -16.05 2.72 6.16
N ALA A 95 -16.77 1.63 6.47
CA ALA A 95 -16.27 0.56 7.34
C ALA A 95 -15.04 -0.16 6.74
N ARG A 96 -14.95 -0.27 5.42
CA ARG A 96 -13.74 -0.81 4.75
C ARG A 96 -12.54 0.11 4.94
N TYR A 97 -12.74 1.42 4.78
CA TYR A 97 -11.68 2.41 5.04
C TYR A 97 -11.28 2.46 6.51
N ALA A 98 -12.20 2.25 7.46
CA ALA A 98 -11.88 2.14 8.88
C ALA A 98 -10.92 0.97 9.15
N ARG A 99 -11.21 -0.23 8.63
CA ARG A 99 -10.32 -1.39 8.76
C ARG A 99 -8.97 -1.18 8.09
N ALA A 100 -8.96 -0.54 6.92
CA ALA A 100 -7.73 -0.18 6.22
C ALA A 100 -6.88 0.78 7.04
N LEU A 101 -7.49 1.79 7.64
CA LEU A 101 -6.83 2.74 8.56
C LEU A 101 -6.20 2.03 9.76
N GLU A 102 -6.96 1.16 10.44
CA GLU A 102 -6.47 0.41 11.59
C GLU A 102 -5.22 -0.42 11.24
N ALA A 103 -5.26 -1.13 10.11
CA ALA A 103 -4.12 -1.93 9.64
C ALA A 103 -2.89 -1.07 9.30
N GLU A 104 -3.10 0.09 8.71
CA GLU A 104 -2.02 1.03 8.37
C GLU A 104 -1.40 1.65 9.62
N LEU A 105 -2.20 2.00 10.62
CA LEU A 105 -1.72 2.51 11.91
C LEU A 105 -0.93 1.46 12.68
N ALA A 106 -1.39 0.20 12.67
CA ALA A 106 -0.65 -0.91 13.29
C ALA A 106 0.72 -1.13 12.64
N LEU A 107 0.80 -1.02 11.30
CA LEU A 107 2.08 -1.06 10.60
C LEU A 107 2.98 0.11 11.01
N LEU A 108 2.46 1.34 11.02
CA LEU A 108 3.23 2.52 11.43
C LEU A 108 3.79 2.39 12.84
N GLU A 109 3.02 1.83 13.77
CA GLU A 109 3.48 1.54 15.12
C GLU A 109 4.66 0.57 15.13
N SER A 110 4.60 -0.49 14.30
CA SER A 110 5.68 -1.48 14.18
C SER A 110 6.95 -0.94 13.52
N LEU A 111 6.87 0.17 12.79
CA LEU A 111 8.00 0.82 12.12
C LEU A 111 8.70 1.88 13.01
N ARG A 112 8.19 2.12 14.21
CA ARG A 112 8.87 3.01 15.18
C ARG A 112 10.22 2.42 15.57
N PRO A 113 11.26 3.28 15.68
CA PRO A 113 12.57 2.84 16.13
C PRO A 113 12.56 2.37 17.61
#